data_379668730919fd08d098075030b033fe
#
_entry.id   379668730919fd08d098075030b033fe
#
_cell.length_a   1.000
_cell.length_b   1.000
_cell.length_c   1.000
_cell.angle_alpha   90.00
_cell.angle_beta   90.00
_cell.angle_gamma   90.00
#
_symmetry.space_group_name_H-M   'P 1'
#
loop_
_entity.id
_entity.type
_entity.pdbx_description
1 polymer ?
#
loop_
_entity_poly.entity_id
_entity_poly.type
_entity_poly.pdbx_seq_one_letter_code
_entity_poly.pdbx_strand_id
1 'polypeptide(L)'
;MTTPVRRRGRTLRQRLLGYITDAVDRLRKAWSILTLAQTRLLNALAGIRPGFSSGTGAKLRAAIAAFNTSLAAFARTVGAWAERWAATDLPLIYREGAWTLLDNADRRQATFTWTQRHQTAITALSAQYYVDLTARIQEALRRARAFLRAAQDASRDAGRGRFDIAELREQHPLDTVVYANQARHPVDAWARAAVTWQAVTTANTAAARTSMDELGISYVEIRDGADCGWRDHRDPDRADRTLRTVQDALAHPVAHAHCQRELLPRMDLIGRTNIMSGAEL
;
A
#
# COMPACT_ATOMS: atom_id res chain seq x y z
N MET A 1 -0.53 48.13 -10.95
CA MET A 1 0.44 47.06 -10.59
C MET A 1 -0.34 45.77 -10.37
N THR A 2 -0.37 44.88 -11.35
CA THR A 2 -1.02 43.59 -11.27
C THR A 2 -0.12 42.61 -10.48
N THR A 3 -0.55 42.23 -9.31
CA THR A 3 0.13 41.17 -8.50
C THR A 3 0.21 39.89 -9.35
N PRO A 4 1.40 39.34 -9.58
CA PRO A 4 1.52 38.12 -10.37
C PRO A 4 0.75 37.01 -9.68
N VAL A 5 -0.20 36.37 -10.41
CA VAL A 5 -0.94 35.19 -9.97
C VAL A 5 0.09 34.08 -9.69
N ARG A 6 0.30 33.78 -8.41
CA ARG A 6 1.19 32.71 -7.96
C ARG A 6 0.69 31.38 -8.54
N ARG A 7 1.40 30.80 -9.49
CA ARG A 7 1.14 29.40 -9.88
C ARG A 7 1.41 28.54 -8.65
N ARG A 8 0.33 28.04 -8.01
CA ARG A 8 0.45 27.06 -6.94
C ARG A 8 1.23 25.86 -7.48
N GLY A 9 2.28 25.45 -6.77
CA GLY A 9 2.98 24.19 -7.04
C GLY A 9 2.03 23.01 -6.97
N ARG A 10 2.43 21.87 -7.49
CA ARG A 10 1.65 20.62 -7.36
C ARG A 10 1.50 20.28 -5.87
N THR A 11 0.29 19.92 -5.44
CA THR A 11 0.05 19.39 -4.09
C THR A 11 0.79 18.05 -3.91
N LEU A 12 1.07 17.67 -2.68
CA LEU A 12 1.68 16.37 -2.37
C LEU A 12 0.90 15.23 -3.04
N ARG A 13 -0.43 15.25 -2.93
CA ARG A 13 -1.30 14.25 -3.58
C ARG A 13 -1.05 14.14 -5.09
N GLN A 14 -0.94 15.26 -5.80
CA GLN A 14 -0.69 15.25 -7.24
C GLN A 14 0.69 14.69 -7.59
N ARG A 15 1.68 14.85 -6.71
CA ARG A 15 3.01 14.29 -6.88
C ARG A 15 3.03 12.79 -6.65
N LEU A 16 2.29 12.30 -5.65
CA LEU A 16 2.25 10.88 -5.28
C LEU A 16 1.36 10.04 -6.18
N LEU A 17 0.39 10.64 -6.87
CA LEU A 17 -0.62 9.90 -7.64
C LEU A 17 -0.01 8.92 -8.66
N GLY A 18 1.04 9.33 -9.37
CA GLY A 18 1.73 8.48 -10.35
C GLY A 18 2.36 7.24 -9.70
N TYR A 19 3.07 7.41 -8.59
CA TYR A 19 3.70 6.31 -7.85
C TYR A 19 2.65 5.33 -7.31
N ILE A 20 1.58 5.85 -6.71
CA ILE A 20 0.50 5.04 -6.14
C ILE A 20 -0.20 4.23 -7.24
N THR A 21 -0.59 4.88 -8.34
CA THR A 21 -1.30 4.22 -9.44
C THR A 21 -0.45 3.12 -10.06
N ASP A 22 0.81 3.42 -10.40
CA ASP A 22 1.73 2.44 -10.99
C ASP A 22 1.99 1.24 -10.05
N ALA A 23 2.20 1.49 -8.76
CA ALA A 23 2.43 0.42 -7.79
C ALA A 23 1.18 -0.48 -7.61
N VAL A 24 -0.01 0.12 -7.52
CA VAL A 24 -1.28 -0.62 -7.43
C VAL A 24 -1.52 -1.45 -8.68
N ASP A 25 -1.31 -0.91 -9.87
CA ASP A 25 -1.53 -1.62 -11.12
C ASP A 25 -0.54 -2.79 -11.31
N ARG A 26 0.71 -2.60 -10.92
CA ARG A 26 1.71 -3.68 -10.91
C ARG A 26 1.34 -4.80 -9.94
N LEU A 27 0.87 -4.46 -8.74
CA LEU A 27 0.43 -5.43 -7.74
C LEU A 27 -0.79 -6.22 -8.22
N ARG A 28 -1.78 -5.56 -8.83
CA ARG A 28 -2.96 -6.20 -9.42
C ARG A 28 -2.58 -7.18 -10.53
N LYS A 29 -1.68 -6.77 -11.43
CA LYS A 29 -1.16 -7.64 -12.49
C LYS A 29 -0.45 -8.86 -11.92
N ALA A 30 0.37 -8.69 -10.88
CA ALA A 30 1.00 -9.82 -10.19
C ALA A 30 -0.03 -10.75 -9.57
N TRP A 31 -1.05 -10.22 -8.90
CA TRP A 31 -2.09 -11.01 -8.24
C TRP A 31 -3.00 -11.75 -9.21
N SER A 32 -3.24 -11.17 -10.40
CA SER A 32 -4.04 -11.83 -11.44
C SER A 32 -3.44 -13.15 -11.93
N ILE A 33 -2.12 -13.36 -11.81
CA ILE A 33 -1.48 -14.64 -12.10
C ILE A 33 -2.10 -15.75 -11.24
N LEU A 34 -2.31 -15.48 -9.96
CA LEU A 34 -2.84 -16.43 -9.00
C LEU A 34 -4.33 -16.69 -9.20
N THR A 35 -5.13 -15.64 -9.36
CA THR A 35 -6.58 -15.76 -9.51
C THR A 35 -6.99 -16.42 -10.84
N LEU A 36 -6.26 -16.11 -11.93
CA LEU A 36 -6.46 -16.78 -13.22
C LEU A 36 -6.05 -18.25 -13.18
N ALA A 37 -4.97 -18.59 -12.47
CA ALA A 37 -4.56 -19.97 -12.29
C ALA A 37 -5.60 -20.76 -11.48
N GLN A 38 -6.19 -20.17 -10.44
CA GLN A 38 -7.28 -20.76 -9.68
C GLN A 38 -8.49 -21.06 -10.58
N THR A 39 -8.93 -20.06 -11.36
CA THR A 39 -10.06 -20.22 -12.28
C THR A 39 -9.82 -21.33 -13.28
N ARG A 40 -8.62 -21.43 -13.86
CA ARG A 40 -8.27 -22.49 -14.83
C ARG A 40 -8.30 -23.87 -14.18
N LEU A 41 -7.80 -24.01 -12.96
CA LEU A 41 -7.82 -25.31 -12.25
C LEU A 41 -9.25 -25.70 -11.86
N LEU A 42 -10.07 -24.77 -11.38
CA LEU A 42 -11.50 -25.01 -11.10
C LEU A 42 -12.25 -25.45 -12.35
N ASN A 43 -12.02 -24.81 -13.51
CA ASN A 43 -12.63 -25.18 -14.78
C ASN A 43 -12.20 -26.58 -15.24
N ALA A 44 -10.94 -26.97 -15.00
CA ALA A 44 -10.47 -28.32 -15.30
C ALA A 44 -11.14 -29.37 -14.42
N LEU A 45 -11.37 -29.06 -13.13
CA LEU A 45 -12.11 -29.90 -12.20
C LEU A 45 -13.59 -30.02 -12.59
N ALA A 46 -14.22 -28.92 -13.04
CA ALA A 46 -15.61 -28.91 -13.52
C ALA A 46 -15.86 -29.84 -14.70
N GLY A 47 -14.85 -30.08 -15.50
CA GLY A 47 -14.91 -30.98 -16.66
C GLY A 47 -14.87 -32.47 -16.31
N ILE A 48 -14.68 -32.85 -15.03
CA ILE A 48 -14.63 -34.23 -14.60
C ILE A 48 -16.06 -34.76 -14.42
N ARG A 49 -16.37 -35.90 -15.09
CA ARG A 49 -17.64 -36.58 -14.95
C ARG A 49 -17.39 -38.03 -14.44
N PRO A 50 -18.32 -38.63 -13.68
CA PRO A 50 -18.24 -40.04 -13.32
C PRO A 50 -18.06 -40.93 -14.54
N GLY A 51 -17.14 -41.92 -14.51
CA GLY A 51 -16.86 -42.81 -15.63
C GLY A 51 -15.99 -42.23 -16.75
N PHE A 52 -15.22 -41.17 -16.49
CA PHE A 52 -14.44 -40.44 -17.47
C PHE A 52 -13.23 -41.23 -18.05
N SER A 53 -12.84 -40.83 -19.27
CA SER A 53 -11.73 -41.43 -20.02
C SER A 53 -10.35 -40.97 -19.49
N SER A 54 -9.31 -41.74 -19.85
CA SER A 54 -7.90 -41.45 -19.53
C SER A 54 -7.45 -39.99 -19.98
N GLY A 55 -8.08 -39.44 -21.02
CA GLY A 55 -7.80 -38.11 -21.50
C GLY A 55 -8.18 -36.96 -20.52
N THR A 56 -9.27 -37.16 -19.76
CA THR A 56 -9.67 -36.16 -18.71
C THR A 56 -8.66 -36.14 -17.58
N GLY A 57 -8.14 -37.28 -17.17
CA GLY A 57 -7.08 -37.37 -16.15
C GLY A 57 -5.78 -36.69 -16.58
N ALA A 58 -5.42 -36.75 -17.87
CA ALA A 58 -4.25 -36.03 -18.41
C ALA A 58 -4.44 -34.54 -18.37
N LYS A 59 -5.61 -34.02 -18.78
CA LYS A 59 -5.95 -32.60 -18.73
C LYS A 59 -5.89 -32.04 -17.30
N LEU A 60 -6.39 -32.76 -16.33
CA LEU A 60 -6.36 -32.36 -14.93
C LEU A 60 -4.92 -32.33 -14.39
N ARG A 61 -4.09 -33.33 -14.65
CA ARG A 61 -2.66 -33.29 -14.26
C ARG A 61 -1.94 -32.09 -14.87
N ALA A 62 -2.22 -31.79 -16.14
CA ALA A 62 -1.67 -30.61 -16.79
C ALA A 62 -2.12 -29.29 -16.12
N ALA A 63 -3.40 -29.19 -15.70
CA ALA A 63 -3.91 -28.00 -15.00
C ALA A 63 -3.28 -27.84 -13.60
N ILE A 64 -3.07 -28.94 -12.88
CA ILE A 64 -2.35 -28.94 -11.58
C ILE A 64 -0.89 -28.48 -11.77
N ALA A 65 -0.19 -29.01 -12.78
CA ALA A 65 1.18 -28.59 -13.10
C ALA A 65 1.25 -27.11 -13.47
N ALA A 66 0.30 -26.63 -14.30
CA ALA A 66 0.19 -25.24 -14.68
C ALA A 66 -0.09 -24.32 -13.47
N PHE A 67 -0.91 -24.77 -12.51
CA PHE A 67 -1.13 -24.01 -11.27
C PHE A 67 0.17 -23.87 -10.45
N ASN A 68 0.94 -24.93 -10.30
CA ASN A 68 2.25 -24.88 -9.62
C ASN A 68 3.21 -23.91 -10.30
N THR A 69 3.27 -23.93 -11.64
CA THR A 69 4.09 -22.97 -12.42
C THR A 69 3.62 -21.53 -12.18
N SER A 70 2.30 -21.30 -12.18
CA SER A 70 1.72 -19.98 -11.90
C SER A 70 1.98 -19.53 -10.46
N LEU A 71 1.94 -20.42 -9.50
CA LEU A 71 2.27 -20.12 -8.10
C LEU A 71 3.72 -19.65 -7.94
N ALA A 72 4.66 -20.31 -8.61
CA ALA A 72 6.06 -19.91 -8.64
C ALA A 72 6.25 -18.55 -9.37
N ALA A 73 5.54 -18.34 -10.48
CA ALA A 73 5.55 -17.07 -11.19
C ALA A 73 4.97 -15.92 -10.34
N PHE A 74 3.84 -16.14 -9.65
CA PHE A 74 3.27 -15.19 -8.70
C PHE A 74 4.27 -14.82 -7.61
N ALA A 75 4.89 -15.81 -6.95
CA ALA A 75 5.85 -15.57 -5.88
C ALA A 75 7.02 -14.68 -6.34
N ARG A 76 7.58 -14.94 -7.52
CA ARG A 76 8.66 -14.11 -8.08
C ARG A 76 8.19 -12.70 -8.42
N THR A 77 7.06 -12.57 -9.11
CA THR A 77 6.56 -11.29 -9.60
C THR A 77 6.16 -10.37 -8.46
N VAL A 78 5.45 -10.90 -7.44
CA VAL A 78 5.01 -10.09 -6.30
C VAL A 78 6.18 -9.81 -5.34
N GLY A 79 7.16 -10.72 -5.22
CA GLY A 79 8.39 -10.47 -4.48
C GLY A 79 9.19 -9.32 -5.08
N ALA A 80 9.45 -9.36 -6.39
CA ALA A 80 10.12 -8.28 -7.12
C ALA A 80 9.36 -6.95 -7.03
N TRP A 81 8.03 -6.99 -7.00
CA TRP A 81 7.22 -5.79 -6.77
C TRP A 81 7.46 -5.22 -5.36
N ALA A 82 7.45 -6.04 -4.31
CA ALA A 82 7.66 -5.59 -2.94
C ALA A 82 9.07 -5.01 -2.74
N GLU A 83 10.08 -5.64 -3.33
CA GLU A 83 11.47 -5.15 -3.32
C GLU A 83 11.59 -3.78 -4.01
N ARG A 84 11.03 -3.64 -5.22
CA ARG A 84 11.05 -2.37 -5.95
C ARG A 84 10.31 -1.27 -5.16
N TRP A 85 9.13 -1.58 -4.61
CA TRP A 85 8.38 -0.63 -3.81
C TRP A 85 9.20 -0.10 -2.63
N ALA A 86 9.80 -1.01 -1.85
CA ALA A 86 10.58 -0.65 -0.67
C ALA A 86 11.92 0.03 -1.02
N ALA A 87 12.67 -0.48 -2.01
CA ALA A 87 14.02 -0.04 -2.29
C ALA A 87 14.11 1.13 -3.30
N THR A 88 13.07 1.36 -4.10
CA THR A 88 13.11 2.38 -5.16
C THR A 88 11.98 3.40 -5.02
N ASP A 89 10.72 2.95 -4.97
CA ASP A 89 9.57 3.84 -5.04
C ASP A 89 9.41 4.65 -3.74
N LEU A 90 9.56 4.03 -2.56
CA LEU A 90 9.48 4.74 -1.27
C LEU A 90 10.56 5.80 -1.06
N PRO A 91 11.85 5.59 -1.39
CA PRO A 91 12.86 6.66 -1.36
C PRO A 91 12.53 7.84 -2.28
N LEU A 92 11.97 7.59 -3.47
CA LEU A 92 11.52 8.65 -4.37
C LEU A 92 10.33 9.42 -3.76
N ILE A 93 9.36 8.71 -3.19
CA ILE A 93 8.21 9.30 -2.48
C ILE A 93 8.66 10.14 -1.27
N TYR A 94 9.64 9.65 -0.51
CA TYR A 94 10.25 10.40 0.60
C TYR A 94 10.80 11.75 0.09
N ARG A 95 11.57 11.73 -0.99
CA ARG A 95 12.10 12.94 -1.62
C ARG A 95 11.00 13.89 -2.10
N GLU A 96 9.90 13.37 -2.67
CA GLU A 96 8.76 14.20 -3.08
C GLU A 96 8.10 14.91 -1.88
N GLY A 97 8.01 14.25 -0.74
CA GLY A 97 7.50 14.86 0.50
C GLY A 97 8.38 16.01 0.98
N ALA A 98 9.69 15.82 1.03
CA ALA A 98 10.65 16.85 1.37
C ALA A 98 10.60 18.05 0.39
N TRP A 99 10.58 17.78 -0.91
CA TRP A 99 10.46 18.84 -1.93
C TRP A 99 9.15 19.60 -1.85
N THR A 100 8.02 18.92 -1.60
CA THR A 100 6.74 19.60 -1.44
C THR A 100 6.78 20.59 -0.29
N LEU A 101 7.41 20.22 0.82
CA LEU A 101 7.58 21.11 1.96
C LEU A 101 8.45 22.32 1.61
N LEU A 102 9.60 22.10 0.97
CA LEU A 102 10.50 23.19 0.54
C LEU A 102 9.82 24.15 -0.45
N ASP A 103 9.05 23.60 -1.41
CA ASP A 103 8.23 24.42 -2.34
C ASP A 103 7.20 25.27 -1.60
N ASN A 104 6.55 24.72 -0.57
CA ASN A 104 5.56 25.41 0.26
C ASN A 104 6.21 26.47 1.17
N ALA A 105 7.48 26.29 1.53
CA ALA A 105 8.28 27.27 2.29
C ALA A 105 8.90 28.36 1.42
N ASP A 106 8.56 28.44 0.12
CA ASP A 106 9.20 29.32 -0.89
C ASP A 106 10.71 29.10 -1.06
N ARG A 107 11.20 27.94 -0.69
CA ARG A 107 12.58 27.51 -0.86
C ARG A 107 12.79 26.70 -2.14
N ARG A 108 12.17 27.12 -3.25
CA ARG A 108 12.15 26.38 -4.54
C ARG A 108 13.52 26.13 -5.16
N GLN A 109 14.52 26.94 -4.79
CA GLN A 109 15.91 26.76 -5.23
C GLN A 109 16.71 25.86 -4.28
N ALA A 110 16.14 25.47 -3.13
CA ALA A 110 16.79 24.57 -2.21
C ALA A 110 16.81 23.17 -2.81
N THR A 111 18.00 22.59 -2.89
CA THR A 111 18.17 21.20 -3.30
C THR A 111 18.03 20.31 -2.06
N PHE A 112 17.10 19.36 -2.09
CA PHE A 112 17.01 18.36 -1.02
C PHE A 112 18.30 17.55 -0.94
N THR A 113 18.90 17.50 0.23
CA THR A 113 20.13 16.75 0.49
C THR A 113 19.85 15.56 1.37
N TRP A 114 20.30 14.38 0.97
CA TRP A 114 20.22 13.17 1.77
C TRP A 114 21.19 13.25 2.97
N THR A 115 20.68 13.64 4.12
CA THR A 115 21.44 13.54 5.38
C THR A 115 21.37 12.12 5.95
N GLN A 116 22.26 11.80 6.90
CA GLN A 116 22.21 10.52 7.62
C GLN A 116 20.85 10.30 8.33
N ARG A 117 20.22 11.36 8.83
CA ARG A 117 18.90 11.29 9.48
C ARG A 117 17.81 10.89 8.50
N HIS A 118 17.81 11.47 7.28
CA HIS A 118 16.89 11.09 6.22
C HIS A 118 17.09 9.65 5.78
N GLN A 119 18.33 9.23 5.59
CA GLN A 119 18.67 7.86 5.21
C GLN A 119 18.22 6.85 6.25
N THR A 120 18.47 7.13 7.54
CA THR A 120 18.01 6.26 8.65
C THR A 120 16.48 6.15 8.66
N ALA A 121 15.77 7.26 8.49
CA ALA A 121 14.31 7.27 8.51
C ALA A 121 13.71 6.47 7.36
N ILE A 122 14.17 6.70 6.12
CA ILE A 122 13.62 5.97 4.96
C ILE A 122 13.99 4.48 5.01
N THR A 123 15.18 4.14 5.47
CA THR A 123 15.60 2.74 5.63
C THR A 123 14.69 2.02 6.63
N ALA A 124 14.39 2.64 7.77
CA ALA A 124 13.48 2.05 8.76
C ALA A 124 12.06 1.85 8.21
N LEU A 125 11.49 2.87 7.54
CA LEU A 125 10.16 2.78 6.91
C LEU A 125 10.13 1.70 5.81
N SER A 126 11.12 1.69 4.92
CA SER A 126 11.21 0.71 3.84
C SER A 126 11.30 -0.71 4.36
N ALA A 127 12.12 -0.95 5.40
CA ALA A 127 12.25 -2.26 6.02
C ALA A 127 10.94 -2.71 6.68
N GLN A 128 10.27 -1.84 7.42
CA GLN A 128 8.97 -2.14 8.04
C GLN A 128 7.93 -2.53 6.98
N TYR A 129 7.78 -1.71 5.94
CA TYR A 129 6.77 -1.95 4.91
C TYR A 129 7.09 -3.18 4.06
N TYR A 130 8.37 -3.46 3.81
CA TYR A 130 8.78 -4.70 3.15
C TYR A 130 8.37 -5.94 3.95
N VAL A 131 8.59 -5.92 5.27
CA VAL A 131 8.19 -7.01 6.17
C VAL A 131 6.67 -7.19 6.17
N ASP A 132 5.90 -6.09 6.29
CA ASP A 132 4.43 -6.15 6.31
C ASP A 132 3.86 -6.71 4.99
N LEU A 133 4.37 -6.23 3.85
CA LEU A 133 3.96 -6.71 2.52
C LEU A 133 4.33 -8.17 2.32
N THR A 134 5.56 -8.55 2.68
CA THR A 134 6.03 -9.94 2.56
C THR A 134 5.19 -10.89 3.40
N ALA A 135 4.79 -10.51 4.61
CA ALA A 135 3.91 -11.32 5.44
C ALA A 135 2.55 -11.62 4.74
N ARG A 136 1.95 -10.62 4.07
CA ARG A 136 0.70 -10.80 3.30
C ARG A 136 0.90 -11.67 2.07
N ILE A 137 2.01 -11.52 1.39
CA ILE A 137 2.38 -12.35 0.24
C ILE A 137 2.56 -13.82 0.66
N GLN A 138 3.26 -14.06 1.76
CA GLN A 138 3.46 -15.41 2.29
C GLN A 138 2.13 -16.05 2.71
N GLU A 139 1.21 -15.28 3.29
CA GLU A 139 -0.13 -15.76 3.61
C GLU A 139 -0.91 -16.16 2.34
N ALA A 140 -0.88 -15.35 1.29
CA ALA A 140 -1.51 -15.69 0.02
C ALA A 140 -0.92 -16.97 -0.59
N LEU A 141 0.40 -17.14 -0.51
CA LEU A 141 1.09 -18.36 -0.97
C LEU A 141 0.69 -19.60 -0.14
N ARG A 142 0.54 -19.49 1.18
CA ARG A 142 0.06 -20.58 2.03
C ARG A 142 -1.36 -21.02 1.63
N ARG A 143 -2.27 -20.04 1.42
CA ARG A 143 -3.65 -20.30 0.99
C ARG A 143 -3.71 -20.94 -0.41
N ALA A 144 -2.88 -20.46 -1.33
CA ALA A 144 -2.80 -21.04 -2.67
C ALA A 144 -2.31 -22.49 -2.66
N ARG A 145 -1.35 -22.83 -1.79
CA ARG A 145 -0.93 -24.21 -1.59
C ARG A 145 -2.01 -25.07 -0.93
N ALA A 146 -2.79 -24.51 0.01
CA ALA A 146 -3.93 -25.20 0.60
C ALA A 146 -5.02 -25.47 -0.44
N PHE A 147 -5.36 -24.48 -1.27
CA PHE A 147 -6.26 -24.67 -2.42
C PHE A 147 -5.77 -25.79 -3.35
N LEU A 148 -4.48 -25.82 -3.68
CA LEU A 148 -3.93 -26.85 -4.57
C LEU A 148 -4.09 -28.26 -3.98
N ARG A 149 -3.82 -28.43 -2.68
CA ARG A 149 -4.05 -29.72 -2.00
C ARG A 149 -5.52 -30.13 -2.02
N ALA A 150 -6.41 -29.19 -1.66
CA ALA A 150 -7.85 -29.44 -1.71
C ALA A 150 -8.34 -29.77 -3.13
N ALA A 151 -7.81 -29.11 -4.16
CA ALA A 151 -8.09 -29.43 -5.56
C ALA A 151 -7.60 -30.83 -5.98
N GLN A 152 -6.44 -31.27 -5.48
CA GLN A 152 -5.92 -32.61 -5.71
C GLN A 152 -6.77 -33.68 -5.02
N ASP A 153 -7.22 -33.42 -3.78
CA ASP A 153 -8.13 -34.36 -3.05
C ASP A 153 -9.49 -34.41 -3.75
N ALA A 154 -10.06 -33.25 -4.09
CA ALA A 154 -11.29 -33.15 -4.87
C ALA A 154 -11.22 -33.93 -6.20
N SER A 155 -10.06 -33.95 -6.86
CA SER A 155 -9.87 -34.71 -8.10
C SER A 155 -10.01 -36.20 -7.94
N ARG A 156 -9.67 -36.73 -6.75
CA ARG A 156 -9.85 -38.16 -6.41
C ARG A 156 -11.31 -38.52 -6.12
N ASP A 157 -12.05 -37.56 -5.55
CA ASP A 157 -13.45 -37.71 -5.16
C ASP A 157 -14.42 -37.40 -6.30
N ALA A 158 -14.02 -36.58 -7.28
CA ALA A 158 -14.83 -36.26 -8.45
C ALA A 158 -15.24 -37.50 -9.26
N GLY A 159 -14.35 -38.52 -9.35
CA GLY A 159 -14.68 -39.81 -9.93
C GLY A 159 -15.77 -40.58 -9.18
N ARG A 160 -16.08 -40.18 -7.95
CA ARG A 160 -17.08 -40.76 -7.05
C ARG A 160 -18.35 -39.90 -6.94
N GLY A 161 -18.46 -38.81 -7.68
CA GLY A 161 -19.63 -37.94 -7.66
C GLY A 161 -19.82 -37.11 -6.39
N ARG A 162 -18.77 -36.93 -5.56
CA ARG A 162 -18.83 -36.27 -4.24
C ARG A 162 -18.10 -34.91 -4.19
N PHE A 163 -18.18 -34.13 -5.26
CA PHE A 163 -17.37 -32.92 -5.33
C PHE A 163 -18.21 -31.69 -5.72
N ASP A 164 -18.11 -30.60 -4.90
CA ASP A 164 -18.70 -29.31 -5.19
C ASP A 164 -17.57 -28.25 -5.46
N ILE A 165 -17.57 -27.71 -6.67
CA ILE A 165 -16.63 -26.69 -7.11
C ILE A 165 -16.91 -25.33 -6.44
N ALA A 166 -18.18 -25.02 -6.21
CA ALA A 166 -18.58 -23.77 -5.57
C ALA A 166 -18.07 -23.73 -4.14
N GLU A 167 -18.24 -24.84 -3.41
CA GLU A 167 -17.71 -25.00 -2.05
C GLU A 167 -16.16 -24.86 -2.02
N LEU A 168 -15.43 -25.52 -2.94
CA LEU A 168 -13.97 -25.41 -3.01
C LEU A 168 -13.52 -23.98 -3.27
N ARG A 169 -14.23 -23.25 -4.11
CA ARG A 169 -13.94 -21.83 -4.39
C ARG A 169 -14.19 -20.96 -3.17
N GLU A 170 -15.29 -21.18 -2.46
CA GLU A 170 -15.68 -20.40 -1.28
C GLU A 170 -14.74 -20.65 -0.10
N GLN A 171 -14.33 -21.89 0.11
CA GLN A 171 -13.39 -22.24 1.18
C GLN A 171 -11.97 -21.72 0.93
N HIS A 172 -11.58 -21.51 -0.35
CA HIS A 172 -10.23 -21.10 -0.74
C HIS A 172 -10.21 -19.87 -1.65
N PRO A 173 -10.74 -18.70 -1.25
CA PRO A 173 -10.71 -17.49 -2.08
C PRO A 173 -9.26 -16.97 -2.21
N LEU A 174 -8.76 -16.80 -3.44
CA LEU A 174 -7.42 -16.26 -3.72
C LEU A 174 -7.44 -14.80 -4.23
N ASP A 175 -8.61 -14.21 -4.34
CA ASP A 175 -8.86 -12.82 -4.72
C ASP A 175 -8.94 -11.85 -3.53
N THR A 176 -8.62 -12.35 -2.33
CA THR A 176 -8.66 -11.60 -1.08
C THR A 176 -7.33 -11.65 -0.34
N VAL A 177 -7.06 -10.62 0.46
CA VAL A 177 -5.99 -10.59 1.47
C VAL A 177 -6.62 -10.82 2.85
N VAL A 178 -5.96 -11.62 3.67
CA VAL A 178 -6.42 -11.94 5.04
C VAL A 178 -5.50 -11.26 6.06
N TYR A 179 -6.10 -10.57 7.01
CA TYR A 179 -5.41 -9.93 8.12
C TYR A 179 -5.28 -10.87 9.32
N ALA A 180 -4.46 -10.50 10.30
CA ALA A 180 -4.26 -11.30 11.52
C ALA A 180 -5.55 -11.52 12.32
N ASN A 181 -6.50 -10.58 12.26
CA ASN A 181 -7.84 -10.68 12.87
C ASN A 181 -8.84 -11.45 11.99
N GLN A 182 -8.38 -12.20 10.98
CA GLN A 182 -9.17 -12.96 10.00
C GLN A 182 -10.07 -12.11 9.08
N ALA A 183 -10.00 -10.78 9.15
CA ALA A 183 -10.71 -9.92 8.21
C ALA A 183 -10.20 -10.15 6.79
N ARG A 184 -11.13 -10.29 5.82
CA ARG A 184 -10.84 -10.51 4.40
C ARG A 184 -11.16 -9.25 3.62
N HIS A 185 -10.23 -8.79 2.82
CA HIS A 185 -10.40 -7.63 1.96
C HIS A 185 -10.10 -8.01 0.51
N PRO A 186 -10.91 -7.57 -0.46
CA PRO A 186 -10.58 -7.71 -1.87
C PRO A 186 -9.18 -7.16 -2.14
N VAL A 187 -8.39 -7.87 -2.95
CA VAL A 187 -7.00 -7.48 -3.27
C VAL A 187 -6.90 -6.04 -3.78
N ASP A 188 -7.83 -5.62 -4.62
CA ASP A 188 -7.86 -4.26 -5.18
C ASP A 188 -8.03 -3.18 -4.11
N ALA A 189 -8.95 -3.38 -3.18
CA ALA A 189 -9.19 -2.45 -2.08
C ALA A 189 -7.99 -2.41 -1.14
N TRP A 190 -7.47 -3.58 -0.78
CA TRP A 190 -6.26 -3.69 0.04
C TRP A 190 -5.04 -3.03 -0.61
N ALA A 191 -4.78 -3.29 -1.88
CA ALA A 191 -3.65 -2.74 -2.61
C ALA A 191 -3.68 -1.20 -2.60
N ARG A 192 -4.84 -0.61 -2.91
CA ARG A 192 -5.02 0.86 -2.86
C ARG A 192 -4.79 1.41 -1.45
N ALA A 193 -5.41 0.80 -0.45
CA ALA A 193 -5.30 1.24 0.94
C ALA A 193 -3.85 1.16 1.45
N ALA A 194 -3.18 0.03 1.27
CA ALA A 194 -1.82 -0.20 1.75
C ALA A 194 -0.81 0.71 1.05
N VAL A 195 -0.84 0.78 -0.29
CA VAL A 195 0.09 1.60 -1.07
C VAL A 195 -0.12 3.10 -0.78
N THR A 196 -1.38 3.57 -0.71
CA THR A 196 -1.66 4.97 -0.38
C THR A 196 -1.17 5.32 1.02
N TRP A 197 -1.49 4.49 2.01
CA TRP A 197 -1.08 4.70 3.39
C TRP A 197 0.44 4.77 3.52
N GLN A 198 1.17 3.84 2.92
CA GLN A 198 2.63 3.81 2.96
C GLN A 198 3.25 5.01 2.24
N ALA A 199 2.70 5.40 1.08
CA ALA A 199 3.17 6.55 0.32
C ALA A 199 3.00 7.87 1.09
N VAL A 200 1.80 8.13 1.61
CA VAL A 200 1.51 9.39 2.33
C VAL A 200 2.28 9.44 3.65
N THR A 201 2.37 8.33 4.39
CA THR A 201 3.19 8.25 5.61
C THR A 201 4.65 8.57 5.31
N THR A 202 5.21 7.98 4.26
CA THR A 202 6.61 8.18 3.86
C THR A 202 6.87 9.64 3.49
N ALA A 203 6.00 10.24 2.70
CA ALA A 203 6.15 11.63 2.27
C ALA A 203 6.00 12.62 3.44
N ASN A 204 5.02 12.41 4.34
CA ASN A 204 4.83 13.27 5.51
C ASN A 204 5.95 13.10 6.54
N THR A 205 6.52 11.90 6.69
CA THR A 205 7.71 11.70 7.51
C THR A 205 8.89 12.51 6.97
N ALA A 206 9.08 12.53 5.64
CA ALA A 206 10.11 13.35 5.01
C ALA A 206 9.85 14.85 5.24
N ALA A 207 8.62 15.31 5.03
CA ALA A 207 8.22 16.70 5.24
C ALA A 207 8.48 17.13 6.69
N ALA A 208 8.05 16.34 7.68
CA ALA A 208 8.27 16.63 9.09
C ALA A 208 9.76 16.72 9.44
N ARG A 209 10.58 15.78 8.95
CA ARG A 209 12.04 15.81 9.19
C ARG A 209 12.71 17.00 8.53
N THR A 210 12.37 17.31 7.27
CA THR A 210 12.89 18.49 6.57
C THR A 210 12.49 19.79 7.29
N SER A 211 11.28 19.86 7.87
CA SER A 211 10.85 20.98 8.71
C SER A 211 11.80 21.23 9.88
N MET A 212 12.15 20.16 10.61
CA MET A 212 13.03 20.27 11.80
C MET A 212 14.50 20.48 11.41
N ASP A 213 14.99 19.64 10.50
CA ASP A 213 16.43 19.49 10.28
C ASP A 213 16.99 20.57 9.32
N GLU A 214 16.20 21.04 8.36
CA GLU A 214 16.65 21.97 7.34
C GLU A 214 16.08 23.40 7.52
N LEU A 215 14.83 23.51 7.99
CA LEU A 215 14.16 24.80 8.11
C LEU A 215 14.08 25.35 9.55
N GLY A 216 14.40 24.53 10.55
CA GLY A 216 14.29 24.91 11.96
C GLY A 216 12.86 25.25 12.40
N ILE A 217 11.85 24.65 11.75
CA ILE A 217 10.44 24.91 12.00
C ILE A 217 9.96 23.96 13.09
N SER A 218 9.25 24.49 14.08
CA SER A 218 8.65 23.71 15.17
C SER A 218 7.17 23.40 14.95
N TYR A 219 6.51 24.08 14.01
CA TYR A 219 5.06 23.98 13.77
C TYR A 219 4.74 23.84 12.29
N VAL A 220 3.75 23.00 12.03
CA VAL A 220 3.15 22.81 10.70
C VAL A 220 1.64 22.98 10.77
N GLU A 221 1.08 23.53 9.70
CA GLU A 221 -0.36 23.50 9.48
C GLU A 221 -0.72 22.18 8.76
N ILE A 222 -1.79 21.56 9.20
CA ILE A 222 -2.28 20.34 8.59
C ILE A 222 -3.28 20.68 7.48
N ARG A 223 -3.09 20.10 6.32
CA ARG A 223 -4.10 20.06 5.26
C ARG A 223 -4.54 18.61 5.08
N ASP A 224 -5.85 18.35 5.30
CA ASP A 224 -6.41 17.01 5.25
C ASP A 224 -7.83 17.03 4.66
N GLY A 225 -8.55 15.92 4.69
CA GLY A 225 -9.99 15.89 4.41
C GLY A 225 -10.79 16.56 5.54
N ALA A 226 -11.93 17.16 5.19
CA ALA A 226 -12.75 17.90 6.14
C ALA A 226 -13.21 17.05 7.35
N ASP A 227 -13.38 15.74 7.14
CA ASP A 227 -13.85 14.78 8.14
C ASP A 227 -12.74 13.91 8.72
N CYS A 228 -11.47 14.23 8.45
CA CYS A 228 -10.33 13.49 9.00
C CYS A 228 -10.06 13.92 10.45
N GLY A 229 -10.09 12.94 11.37
CA GLY A 229 -9.58 13.11 12.72
C GLY A 229 -8.05 13.21 12.76
N TRP A 230 -7.52 13.64 13.88
CA TRP A 230 -6.06 13.80 14.00
C TRP A 230 -5.32 12.46 14.07
N ARG A 231 -5.80 11.53 14.88
CA ARG A 231 -5.16 10.23 15.11
C ARG A 231 -5.71 9.14 14.22
N ASP A 232 -7.03 9.10 14.09
CA ASP A 232 -7.75 8.16 13.23
C ASP A 232 -8.99 8.83 12.63
N HIS A 233 -9.70 8.12 11.77
CA HIS A 233 -10.90 8.66 11.11
C HIS A 233 -12.09 8.88 12.06
N ARG A 234 -12.08 8.27 13.25
CA ARG A 234 -13.15 8.38 14.26
C ARG A 234 -12.83 9.37 15.36
N ASP A 235 -11.61 9.88 15.38
CA ASP A 235 -11.17 10.87 16.34
C ASP A 235 -11.97 12.17 16.15
N PRO A 236 -12.64 12.71 17.18
CA PRO A 236 -13.35 13.99 17.09
C PRO A 236 -12.42 15.19 16.94
N ASP A 237 -11.11 15.02 17.27
CA ASP A 237 -10.11 16.07 17.10
C ASP A 237 -9.79 16.26 15.62
N ARG A 238 -10.36 17.30 15.03
CA ARG A 238 -10.21 17.62 13.61
C ARG A 238 -8.76 17.87 13.25
N ALA A 239 -8.32 17.32 12.12
CA ALA A 239 -6.96 17.50 11.63
C ALA A 239 -6.82 18.70 10.67
N ASP A 240 -7.78 18.87 9.75
CA ASP A 240 -7.69 19.88 8.69
C ASP A 240 -7.65 21.29 9.25
N ARG A 241 -6.71 22.12 8.77
CA ARG A 241 -6.46 23.50 9.18
C ARG A 241 -6.11 23.69 10.66
N THR A 242 -5.56 22.65 11.29
CA THR A 242 -5.03 22.81 12.65
C THR A 242 -3.54 23.00 12.64
N LEU A 243 -3.04 23.69 13.65
CA LEU A 243 -1.62 23.87 13.90
C LEU A 243 -1.11 22.75 14.80
N ARG A 244 -0.08 22.02 14.36
CA ARG A 244 0.53 20.93 15.13
C ARG A 244 2.02 21.14 15.25
N THR A 245 2.60 20.63 16.34
CA THR A 245 4.05 20.54 16.41
C THR A 245 4.56 19.54 15.37
N VAL A 246 5.76 19.77 14.84
CA VAL A 246 6.36 18.85 13.88
C VAL A 246 6.57 17.46 14.48
N GLN A 247 6.85 17.38 15.80
CA GLN A 247 6.97 16.11 16.51
C GLN A 247 5.66 15.34 16.57
N ASP A 248 4.54 16.03 16.87
CA ASP A 248 3.20 15.45 16.86
C ASP A 248 2.80 15.02 15.43
N ALA A 249 3.09 15.84 14.42
CA ALA A 249 2.87 15.49 13.02
C ALA A 249 3.70 14.28 12.55
N LEU A 250 4.92 14.11 13.09
CA LEU A 250 5.74 12.93 12.82
C LEU A 250 5.17 11.66 13.47
N ALA A 251 4.51 11.79 14.63
CA ALA A 251 3.81 10.68 15.27
C ALA A 251 2.48 10.33 14.57
N HIS A 252 1.85 11.28 13.89
CA HIS A 252 0.55 11.13 13.22
C HIS A 252 0.61 11.55 11.74
N PRO A 253 1.45 10.91 10.90
CA PRO A 253 1.65 11.30 9.51
C PRO A 253 0.42 11.07 8.63
N VAL A 254 -0.50 10.22 9.07
CA VAL A 254 -1.79 9.90 8.42
C VAL A 254 -2.82 9.54 9.49
N ALA A 255 -4.11 9.74 9.19
CA ALA A 255 -5.20 9.32 10.06
C ALA A 255 -5.77 7.93 9.68
N HIS A 256 -5.81 7.60 8.39
CA HIS A 256 -6.39 6.34 7.89
C HIS A 256 -5.81 5.96 6.53
N ALA A 257 -6.15 4.78 6.02
CA ALA A 257 -5.58 4.19 4.81
C ALA A 257 -5.75 5.01 3.51
N HIS A 258 -6.75 5.91 3.46
CA HIS A 258 -7.00 6.79 2.32
C HIS A 258 -6.76 8.27 2.63
N CYS A 259 -6.06 8.55 3.71
CA CYS A 259 -5.73 9.89 4.15
C CYS A 259 -4.93 10.64 3.09
N GLN A 260 -5.23 11.94 2.94
CA GLN A 260 -4.60 12.83 1.97
C GLN A 260 -3.78 13.91 2.66
N ARG A 261 -3.39 13.68 3.90
CA ARG A 261 -2.68 14.64 4.75
C ARG A 261 -1.45 15.20 4.06
N GLU A 262 -1.30 16.50 4.14
CA GLU A 262 -0.14 17.27 3.70
C GLU A 262 0.27 18.21 4.83
N LEU A 263 1.56 18.34 5.10
CA LEU A 263 2.13 19.23 6.09
C LEU A 263 2.58 20.51 5.43
N LEU A 264 2.05 21.65 5.88
CA LEU A 264 2.43 22.97 5.39
C LEU A 264 3.34 23.66 6.40
N PRO A 265 4.52 24.15 6.00
CA PRO A 265 5.47 24.75 6.91
C PRO A 265 4.97 26.12 7.39
N ARG A 266 5.07 26.39 8.69
CA ARG A 266 4.71 27.69 9.28
C ARG A 266 5.97 28.51 9.56
N MET A 267 6.50 29.09 8.47
CA MET A 267 7.71 29.93 8.50
C MET A 267 7.54 31.18 9.39
N ASP A 268 6.31 31.67 9.54
CA ASP A 268 5.95 32.81 10.37
C ASP A 268 6.05 32.52 11.88
N LEU A 269 6.19 31.25 12.26
CA LEU A 269 6.27 30.79 13.64
C LEU A 269 7.69 30.36 14.07
N ILE A 270 8.71 30.60 13.25
CA ILE A 270 10.10 30.29 13.60
C ILE A 270 10.49 31.04 14.88
N GLY A 271 11.06 30.30 15.85
CA GLY A 271 11.50 30.84 17.14
C GLY A 271 10.39 31.02 18.19
N ARG A 272 9.14 30.69 17.86
CA ARG A 272 8.06 30.69 18.85
C ARG A 272 7.94 29.31 19.50
N THR A 273 7.95 29.25 20.82
CA THR A 273 8.04 27.98 21.56
C THR A 273 6.75 27.56 22.31
N ASN A 274 5.75 28.45 22.44
CA ASN A 274 4.58 28.21 23.29
C ASN A 274 3.24 28.42 22.56
N ILE A 275 3.07 27.78 21.41
CA ILE A 275 1.79 27.79 20.68
C ILE A 275 1.08 26.46 21.00
N MET A 276 -0.19 26.52 21.36
CA MET A 276 -0.98 25.32 21.64
C MET A 276 -1.13 24.47 20.37
N SER A 277 -0.72 23.22 20.45
CA SER A 277 -0.96 22.24 19.39
C SER A 277 -2.47 21.95 19.30
N GLY A 278 -3.02 21.92 18.11
CA GLY A 278 -4.45 21.69 17.88
C GLY A 278 -5.28 22.97 17.75
N ALA A 279 -4.69 24.17 17.87
CA ALA A 279 -5.42 25.41 17.60
C ALA A 279 -5.90 25.47 16.14
N GLU A 280 -7.20 25.82 15.95
CA GLU A 280 -7.71 26.15 14.61
C GLU A 280 -7.07 27.47 14.13
N LEU A 281 -6.76 27.54 12.82
CA LEU A 281 -6.15 28.68 12.15
C LEU A 281 -7.20 29.54 11.48
#